data_a171125594b3a98b44fbf8b00fd575e0
#
_entry.id   a171125594b3a98b44fbf8b00fd575e0
#
_cell.length_a   1.000
_cell.length_b   1.000
_cell.length_c   1.000
_cell.angle_alpha   90.00
_cell.angle_beta   90.00
_cell.angle_gamma   90.00
#
_symmetry.space_group_name_H-M   'P 1'
#
loop_
_entity.id
_entity.type
_entity.pdbx_description
1 polymer ?
#
loop_
_entity_poly.entity_id
_entity_poly.type
_entity_poly.pdbx_seq_one_letter_code
_entity_poly.pdbx_strand_id
1 'polypeptide(L)'
;MAFSSLTIGASGLYAAQRAVEVAAHNVANANNEAFTRQRVTLQSALPTPGTAGMRGDGDRGTGVAILDITRLRDRLADVSYRAEASISGAADARAGTLARADSLLGTFGDGAPESLSSFL
;
A
#
# COMPACT_ATOMS: atom_id res chain seq x y z
N MET A 1 -2.06 44.05 -0.03
CA MET A 1 -3.25 43.39 -0.66
C MET A 1 -2.86 42.57 -1.89
N ALA A 2 -2.08 43.11 -2.85
CA ALA A 2 -1.72 42.42 -4.09
C ALA A 2 -0.88 41.14 -3.88
N PHE A 3 0.01 41.09 -2.90
CA PHE A 3 0.88 39.94 -2.65
C PHE A 3 0.14 38.72 -2.09
N SER A 4 -0.92 38.91 -1.31
CA SER A 4 -1.68 37.79 -0.77
C SER A 4 -2.50 37.06 -1.86
N SER A 5 -3.06 37.78 -2.81
CA SER A 5 -3.78 37.16 -3.93
C SER A 5 -2.82 36.39 -4.86
N LEU A 6 -1.60 36.92 -5.03
CA LEU A 6 -0.56 36.24 -5.82
C LEU A 6 -0.11 34.94 -5.13
N THR A 7 0.09 34.95 -3.82
CA THR A 7 0.46 33.73 -3.07
C THR A 7 -0.63 32.67 -3.09
N ILE A 8 -1.91 33.07 -3.00
CA ILE A 8 -3.06 32.18 -3.14
C ILE A 8 -3.08 31.55 -4.56
N GLY A 9 -2.90 32.38 -5.59
CA GLY A 9 -2.83 31.86 -6.97
C GLY A 9 -1.66 30.93 -7.20
N ALA A 10 -0.48 31.25 -6.65
CA ALA A 10 0.70 30.39 -6.72
C ALA A 10 0.47 29.05 -6.01
N SER A 11 -0.15 29.04 -4.82
CA SER A 11 -0.46 27.79 -4.12
C SER A 11 -1.38 26.88 -4.92
N GLY A 12 -2.39 27.42 -5.59
CA GLY A 12 -3.28 26.68 -6.49
C GLY A 12 -2.53 26.11 -7.69
N LEU A 13 -1.62 26.89 -8.28
CA LEU A 13 -0.80 26.44 -9.41
C LEU A 13 0.14 25.28 -9.01
N TYR A 14 0.83 25.39 -7.88
CA TYR A 14 1.68 24.30 -7.37
C TYR A 14 0.88 23.04 -7.07
N ALA A 15 -0.30 23.18 -6.48
CA ALA A 15 -1.17 22.04 -6.23
C ALA A 15 -1.63 21.36 -7.53
N ALA A 16 -2.00 22.15 -8.54
CA ALA A 16 -2.35 21.65 -9.87
C ALA A 16 -1.18 20.96 -10.57
N GLN A 17 0.02 21.54 -10.55
CA GLN A 17 1.23 20.92 -11.09
C GLN A 17 1.48 19.55 -10.44
N ARG A 18 1.39 19.49 -9.12
CA ARG A 18 1.59 18.22 -8.40
C ARG A 18 0.53 17.17 -8.73
N ALA A 19 -0.71 17.59 -8.92
CA ALA A 19 -1.77 16.70 -9.35
C ALA A 19 -1.52 16.15 -10.77
N VAL A 20 -1.03 16.97 -11.68
CA VAL A 20 -0.64 16.56 -13.05
C VAL A 20 0.55 15.59 -13.01
N GLU A 21 1.57 15.84 -12.18
CA GLU A 21 2.70 14.92 -12.02
C GLU A 21 2.24 13.53 -11.55
N VAL A 22 1.37 13.48 -10.55
CA VAL A 22 0.82 12.21 -10.05
C VAL A 22 -0.04 11.53 -11.12
N ALA A 23 -0.83 12.28 -11.88
CA ALA A 23 -1.60 11.72 -12.99
C ALA A 23 -0.68 11.16 -14.09
N ALA A 24 0.36 11.88 -14.46
CA ALA A 24 1.36 11.42 -15.44
C ALA A 24 2.07 10.14 -14.96
N HIS A 25 2.43 10.10 -13.67
CA HIS A 25 3.03 8.91 -13.07
C HIS A 25 2.08 7.70 -13.10
N ASN A 26 0.80 7.91 -12.82
CA ASN A 26 -0.22 6.85 -12.92
C ASN A 26 -0.38 6.35 -14.36
N VAL A 27 -0.40 7.26 -15.34
CA VAL A 27 -0.51 6.91 -16.76
C VAL A 27 0.73 6.15 -17.25
N ALA A 28 1.93 6.64 -16.90
CA ALA A 28 3.18 5.98 -17.27
C ALA A 28 3.29 4.53 -16.74
N ASN A 29 2.65 4.25 -15.61
CA ASN A 29 2.66 2.93 -14.99
C ASN A 29 1.32 2.17 -15.14
N ALA A 30 0.44 2.59 -16.05
CA ALA A 30 -0.89 1.99 -16.20
C ALA A 30 -0.83 0.48 -16.56
N ASN A 31 0.20 0.04 -17.26
CA ASN A 31 0.43 -1.35 -17.66
C ASN A 31 1.36 -2.12 -16.70
N ASN A 32 1.76 -1.54 -15.59
CA ASN A 32 2.62 -2.18 -14.61
C ASN A 32 1.77 -2.81 -13.49
N GLU A 33 1.69 -4.13 -13.46
CA GLU A 33 0.89 -4.88 -12.47
C GLU A 33 1.33 -4.64 -11.02
N ALA A 34 2.61 -4.36 -10.80
CA ALA A 34 3.14 -4.06 -9.47
C ALA A 34 2.86 -2.63 -9.01
N PHE A 35 2.34 -1.77 -9.90
CA PHE A 35 2.11 -0.37 -9.58
C PHE A 35 0.76 -0.17 -8.89
N THR A 36 0.79 0.61 -7.83
CA THR A 36 -0.44 1.03 -7.14
C THR A 36 -0.72 2.49 -7.43
N ARG A 37 -1.88 2.77 -8.05
CA ARG A 37 -2.35 4.11 -8.39
C ARG A 37 -2.28 5.06 -7.21
N GLN A 38 -1.77 6.27 -7.46
CA GLN A 38 -1.66 7.32 -6.46
C GLN A 38 -2.75 8.38 -6.66
N ARG A 39 -3.14 9.03 -5.57
CA ARG A 39 -4.11 10.12 -5.55
C ARG A 39 -3.58 11.24 -4.67
N VAL A 40 -3.67 12.47 -5.18
CA VAL A 40 -3.42 13.69 -4.41
C VAL A 40 -4.67 14.07 -3.66
N THR A 41 -4.54 14.36 -2.38
CA THR A 41 -5.61 14.94 -1.56
C THR A 41 -5.25 16.38 -1.25
N LEU A 42 -6.12 17.29 -1.66
CA LEU A 42 -5.97 18.73 -1.42
C LEU A 42 -6.86 19.14 -0.27
N GLN A 43 -6.39 20.11 0.49
CA GLN A 43 -7.18 20.77 1.52
C GLN A 43 -7.03 22.28 1.44
N SER A 44 -7.96 23.01 2.02
CA SER A 44 -7.79 24.44 2.24
C SER A 44 -6.60 24.68 3.15
N ALA A 45 -5.70 25.59 2.78
CA ALA A 45 -4.64 26.01 3.67
C ALA A 45 -5.25 26.72 4.90
N LEU A 46 -4.57 26.60 6.05
CA LEU A 46 -5.04 27.20 7.29
C LEU A 46 -5.26 28.71 7.10
N PRO A 47 -6.44 29.24 7.44
CA PRO A 47 -6.68 30.66 7.35
C PRO A 47 -5.72 31.42 8.25
N THR A 48 -5.22 32.57 7.77
CA THR A 48 -4.46 33.46 8.63
C THR A 48 -5.44 34.14 9.60
N PRO A 49 -5.26 34.00 10.93
CA PRO A 49 -6.11 34.67 11.87
C PRO A 49 -6.13 36.17 11.59
N GLY A 50 -7.30 36.74 11.36
CA GLY A 50 -7.44 38.19 11.22
C GLY A 50 -6.90 38.86 12.48
N THR A 51 -6.24 40.00 12.34
CA THR A 51 -5.76 40.76 13.51
C THR A 51 -6.96 41.07 14.43
N ALA A 52 -6.98 40.44 15.59
CA ALA A 52 -8.06 40.59 16.55
C ALA A 52 -8.24 42.09 16.91
N GLY A 53 -9.27 42.72 16.35
CA GLY A 53 -9.57 44.12 16.61
C GLY A 53 -10.15 44.89 15.43
N MET A 54 -9.99 44.46 14.17
CA MET A 54 -10.64 45.09 13.04
C MET A 54 -11.96 44.38 12.70
N ARG A 55 -13.06 45.03 13.06
CA ARG A 55 -14.41 44.62 12.66
C ARG A 55 -14.48 44.51 11.15
N GLY A 56 -14.65 43.30 10.62
CA GLY A 56 -14.95 43.05 9.21
C GLY A 56 -13.91 42.29 8.42
N ASP A 57 -12.73 41.95 8.92
CA ASP A 57 -11.75 41.09 8.27
C ASP A 57 -11.89 39.66 8.82
N GLY A 58 -12.89 38.94 8.28
CA GLY A 58 -13.04 37.50 8.55
C GLY A 58 -11.79 36.74 8.17
N ASP A 59 -11.64 35.53 8.70
CA ASP A 59 -10.54 34.61 8.35
C ASP A 59 -10.36 34.53 6.83
N ARG A 60 -9.24 35.06 6.34
CA ARG A 60 -8.92 35.01 4.91
C ARG A 60 -8.35 33.64 4.57
N GLY A 61 -8.95 33.02 3.57
CA GLY A 61 -8.38 31.81 2.98
C GLY A 61 -6.96 32.10 2.46
N THR A 62 -6.02 31.22 2.73
CA THR A 62 -4.60 31.33 2.34
C THR A 62 -4.26 30.49 1.11
N GLY A 63 -5.27 29.87 0.49
CA GLY A 63 -5.14 29.08 -0.71
C GLY A 63 -5.31 27.57 -0.47
N VAL A 64 -4.56 26.77 -1.23
CA VAL A 64 -4.65 25.30 -1.24
C VAL A 64 -3.33 24.70 -0.73
N ALA A 65 -3.45 23.71 0.13
CA ALA A 65 -2.32 22.88 0.55
C ALA A 65 -2.53 21.43 0.09
N ILE A 66 -1.42 20.77 -0.23
CA ILE A 66 -1.43 19.32 -0.48
C ILE A 66 -1.39 18.64 0.88
N LEU A 67 -2.46 17.90 1.20
CA LEU A 67 -2.53 17.16 2.45
C LEU A 67 -1.66 15.92 2.41
N ASP A 68 -1.84 15.11 1.37
CA ASP A 68 -1.14 13.84 1.22
C ASP A 68 -1.23 13.30 -0.22
N ILE A 69 -0.31 12.37 -0.54
CA ILE A 69 -0.34 11.58 -1.77
C ILE A 69 -0.51 10.11 -1.34
N THR A 70 -1.76 9.66 -1.37
CA THR A 70 -2.12 8.31 -0.93
C THR A 70 -2.09 7.32 -2.08
N ARG A 71 -1.74 6.06 -1.78
CA ARG A 71 -1.91 4.93 -2.70
C ARG A 71 -3.30 4.33 -2.51
N LEU A 72 -4.03 4.19 -3.62
CA LEU A 72 -5.31 3.50 -3.60
C LEU A 72 -5.07 1.99 -3.56
N ARG A 73 -4.95 1.44 -2.37
CA ARG A 73 -4.92 -0.01 -2.15
C ARG A 73 -6.27 -0.48 -1.65
N ASP A 74 -6.72 -1.58 -2.20
CA ASP A 74 -7.84 -2.32 -1.61
C ASP A 74 -7.32 -3.10 -0.42
N ARG A 75 -7.56 -2.56 0.79
CA ARG A 75 -7.11 -3.19 2.03
C ARG A 75 -7.78 -4.55 2.26
N LEU A 76 -9.01 -4.71 1.80
CA LEU A 76 -9.73 -5.97 1.96
C LEU A 76 -9.11 -7.07 1.08
N ALA A 77 -8.82 -6.73 -0.17
CA ALA A 77 -8.12 -7.63 -1.08
C ALA A 77 -6.71 -7.98 -0.56
N ASP A 78 -5.96 -7.00 -0.03
CA ASP A 78 -4.64 -7.23 0.57
C ASP A 78 -4.70 -8.19 1.78
N VAL A 79 -5.72 -8.05 2.64
CA VAL A 79 -5.90 -8.91 3.82
C VAL A 79 -6.30 -10.31 3.41
N SER A 80 -7.26 -10.45 2.49
CA SER A 80 -7.71 -11.76 2.00
C SER A 80 -6.58 -12.49 1.26
N TYR A 81 -5.81 -11.80 0.42
CA TYR A 81 -4.64 -12.37 -0.25
C TYR A 81 -3.59 -12.88 0.76
N ARG A 82 -3.27 -12.09 1.78
CA ARG A 82 -2.31 -12.52 2.82
C ARG A 82 -2.81 -13.71 3.63
N ALA A 83 -4.11 -13.75 3.94
CA ALA A 83 -4.72 -14.88 4.64
C ALA A 83 -4.61 -16.16 3.79
N GLU A 84 -4.96 -16.07 2.50
CA GLU A 84 -4.88 -17.20 1.58
C GLU A 84 -3.44 -17.66 1.36
N ALA A 85 -2.50 -16.73 1.18
CA ALA A 85 -1.08 -17.04 1.05
C ALA A 85 -0.52 -17.71 2.32
N SER A 86 -1.00 -17.32 3.51
CA SER A 86 -0.61 -17.97 4.77
C SER A 86 -1.14 -19.40 4.86
N ILE A 87 -2.39 -19.63 4.46
CA ILE A 87 -3.00 -20.97 4.44
C ILE A 87 -2.27 -21.87 3.44
N SER A 88 -2.04 -21.38 2.23
CA SER A 88 -1.29 -22.10 1.20
C SER A 88 0.14 -22.44 1.67
N GLY A 89 0.87 -21.46 2.22
CA GLY A 89 2.21 -21.70 2.74
C GLY A 89 2.24 -22.71 3.89
N ALA A 90 1.23 -22.72 4.76
CA ALA A 90 1.12 -23.72 5.82
C ALA A 90 0.82 -25.13 5.26
N ALA A 91 -0.01 -25.23 4.22
CA ALA A 91 -0.28 -26.49 3.53
C ALA A 91 0.97 -27.04 2.84
N ASP A 92 1.72 -26.17 2.14
CA ASP A 92 2.97 -26.54 1.47
C ASP A 92 4.04 -27.00 2.47
N ALA A 93 4.17 -26.33 3.61
CA ALA A 93 5.09 -26.71 4.67
C ALA A 93 4.73 -28.09 5.26
N ARG A 94 3.43 -28.36 5.47
CA ARG A 94 2.95 -29.68 5.93
C ARG A 94 3.22 -30.76 4.90
N ALA A 95 2.89 -30.51 3.64
CA ALA A 95 3.16 -31.43 2.55
C ALA A 95 4.67 -31.75 2.45
N GLY A 96 5.52 -30.73 2.55
CA GLY A 96 6.96 -30.92 2.54
C GLY A 96 7.51 -31.71 3.74
N THR A 97 6.94 -31.53 4.94
CA THR A 97 7.32 -32.32 6.12
C THR A 97 6.86 -33.77 6.01
N LEU A 98 5.64 -33.99 5.52
CA LEU A 98 5.12 -35.34 5.28
C LEU A 98 5.91 -36.07 4.20
N ALA A 99 6.27 -35.40 3.10
CA ALA A 99 7.10 -35.97 2.04
C ALA A 99 8.51 -36.38 2.55
N ARG A 100 9.09 -35.57 3.44
CA ARG A 100 10.37 -35.94 4.09
C ARG A 100 10.22 -37.13 5.02
N ALA A 101 9.14 -37.17 5.81
CA ALA A 101 8.85 -38.30 6.67
C ALA A 101 8.64 -39.58 5.87
N ASP A 102 7.87 -39.50 4.77
CA ASP A 102 7.62 -40.62 3.87
C ASP A 102 8.93 -41.14 3.22
N SER A 103 9.78 -40.22 2.77
CA SER A 103 11.11 -40.54 2.24
C SER A 103 12.01 -41.25 3.27
N LEU A 104 11.96 -40.82 4.53
CA LEU A 104 12.72 -41.48 5.61
C LEU A 104 12.15 -42.84 5.92
N LEU A 105 10.84 -42.99 6.02
CA LEU A 105 10.17 -44.26 6.29
C LEU A 105 10.37 -45.26 5.13
N GLY A 106 10.29 -44.77 3.89
CA GLY A 106 10.56 -45.58 2.70
C GLY A 106 12.01 -46.09 2.68
N THR A 107 12.98 -45.28 3.10
CA THR A 107 14.37 -45.70 3.25
C THR A 107 14.55 -46.78 4.30
N PHE A 108 13.77 -46.74 5.39
CA PHE A 108 13.80 -47.79 6.41
C PHE A 108 13.01 -49.03 5.99
N GLY A 109 11.98 -48.88 5.13
CA GLY A 109 11.17 -50.01 4.62
C GLY A 109 11.90 -50.81 3.56
N ASP A 110 12.68 -50.18 2.69
CA ASP A 110 13.41 -50.86 1.62
C ASP A 110 14.75 -51.47 2.11
N GLY A 111 15.16 -51.12 3.35
CA GLY A 111 16.35 -51.62 4.02
C GLY A 111 16.05 -52.56 5.21
N ALA A 112 14.79 -52.97 5.40
CA ALA A 112 14.47 -53.95 6.40
C ALA A 112 15.14 -55.27 6.01
N PRO A 113 16.15 -55.75 6.76
CA PRO A 113 16.75 -57.03 6.43
C PRO A 113 15.66 -58.12 6.50
N GLU A 114 15.66 -59.01 5.53
CA GLU A 114 14.76 -60.17 5.46
C GLU A 114 14.74 -61.05 6.74
N SER A 115 15.49 -60.61 7.74
CA SER A 115 15.63 -61.31 9.03
C SER A 115 14.41 -61.27 9.92
N LEU A 116 13.42 -60.41 9.67
CA LEU A 116 12.18 -60.41 10.47
C LEU A 116 11.11 -61.36 9.95
N SER A 117 11.12 -61.68 8.66
CA SER A 117 10.22 -62.68 8.09
C SER A 117 10.68 -64.11 8.34
N SER A 118 11.95 -64.30 8.74
CA SER A 118 12.49 -65.62 9.09
C SER A 118 12.30 -66.02 10.56
N PHE A 119 11.73 -65.12 11.38
CA PHE A 119 11.50 -65.36 12.82
C PHE A 119 10.04 -65.60 13.18
N LEU A 120 9.15 -65.66 12.21
CA LEU A 120 7.76 -66.11 12.35
C LEU A 120 7.52 -67.37 11.53
#